data_15dd6e6d3278042289052f2552a5f617
#
_entry.id   15dd6e6d3278042289052f2552a5f617
#
_cell.length_a   1.000
_cell.length_b   1.000
_cell.length_c   1.000
_cell.angle_alpha   90.00
_cell.angle_beta   90.00
_cell.angle_gamma   90.00
#
_symmetry.space_group_name_H-M   'P 1'
#
loop_
_entity.id
_entity.type
_entity.pdbx_description
1 polymer ?
#
loop_
_entity_poly.entity_id
_entity_poly.type
_entity_poly.pdbx_seq_one_letter_code
_entity_poly.pdbx_strand_id
1 'polypeptide(L)'
;MITSIAHTAVTVKDMDESIRFYTQVLGFKKAFSIPHYVTGEPWIEYLKVSSGQFVELFYGGVEEHPWTDALVGFNHLCFQVDDINTSVQKIRDAGYPVDSEPRQGADHNWQAWVTDPNGIRIELMQIMPGSPQSRFG
;
A
#
# COMPACT_ATOMS: atom_id res chain seq x y z
N MET A 1 23.27 3.89 10.92
CA MET A 1 22.33 2.97 11.63
C MET A 1 20.93 3.23 11.11
N ILE A 2 20.12 2.18 10.96
CA ILE A 2 18.74 2.31 10.42
C ILE A 2 17.84 2.87 11.53
N THR A 3 17.01 3.87 11.20
CA THR A 3 16.11 4.53 12.16
C THR A 3 14.63 4.28 11.85
N SER A 4 14.25 4.07 10.59
CA SER A 4 12.87 3.85 10.17
C SER A 4 12.81 3.31 8.73
N ILE A 5 11.61 2.94 8.28
CA ILE A 5 11.30 2.72 6.85
C ILE A 5 10.86 4.09 6.29
N ALA A 6 11.57 4.60 5.29
CA ALA A 6 11.30 5.92 4.69
C ALA A 6 10.22 5.81 3.59
N HIS A 7 10.37 4.86 2.68
CA HIS A 7 9.42 4.59 1.61
C HIS A 7 9.42 3.12 1.19
N THR A 8 8.38 2.76 0.46
CA THR A 8 8.29 1.51 -0.32
C THR A 8 8.06 1.90 -1.77
N ALA A 9 8.66 1.17 -2.70
CA ALA A 9 8.58 1.45 -4.12
C ALA A 9 7.85 0.35 -4.88
N VAL A 10 7.01 0.75 -5.83
CA VAL A 10 6.23 -0.13 -6.72
C VAL A 10 6.38 0.36 -8.15
N THR A 11 6.74 -0.52 -9.08
CA THR A 11 6.67 -0.24 -10.52
C THR A 11 5.27 -0.54 -11.01
N VAL A 12 4.64 0.42 -11.74
CA VAL A 12 3.23 0.35 -12.13
C VAL A 12 3.08 0.28 -13.66
N LYS A 13 2.02 -0.37 -14.12
CA LYS A 13 1.67 -0.46 -15.53
C LYS A 13 1.03 0.82 -16.05
N ASP A 14 0.02 1.29 -15.33
CA ASP A 14 -0.72 2.52 -15.61
C ASP A 14 -0.59 3.46 -14.40
N MET A 15 0.10 4.57 -14.60
CA MET A 15 0.35 5.53 -13.53
C MET A 15 -0.91 6.26 -13.07
N ASP A 16 -1.78 6.64 -14.01
CA ASP A 16 -3.01 7.38 -13.66
C ASP A 16 -3.98 6.49 -12.88
N GLU A 17 -4.12 5.23 -13.26
CA GLU A 17 -4.92 4.25 -12.54
C GLU A 17 -4.35 4.00 -11.14
N SER A 18 -3.03 3.84 -11.04
CA SER A 18 -2.35 3.62 -9.76
C SER A 18 -2.46 4.83 -8.83
N ILE A 19 -2.25 6.04 -9.34
CA ILE A 19 -2.44 7.28 -8.55
C ILE A 19 -3.89 7.37 -8.04
N ARG A 20 -4.90 7.08 -8.89
CA ARG A 20 -6.31 7.08 -8.45
C ARG A 20 -6.55 6.08 -7.33
N PHE A 21 -6.03 4.85 -7.45
CA PHE A 21 -6.15 3.86 -6.40
C PHE A 21 -5.55 4.34 -5.08
N TYR A 22 -4.28 4.71 -5.07
CA TYR A 22 -3.61 5.10 -3.83
C TYR A 22 -4.16 6.40 -3.22
N THR A 23 -4.65 7.36 -4.04
CA THR A 23 -5.16 8.64 -3.53
C THR A 23 -6.66 8.63 -3.24
N GLN A 24 -7.49 8.09 -4.14
CA GLN A 24 -8.96 8.16 -4.00
C GLN A 24 -9.52 6.96 -3.21
N VAL A 25 -8.89 5.78 -3.33
CA VAL A 25 -9.34 4.58 -2.61
C VAL A 25 -8.66 4.48 -1.25
N LEU A 26 -7.33 4.61 -1.17
CA LEU A 26 -6.58 4.48 0.08
C LEU A 26 -6.37 5.82 0.81
N GLY A 27 -6.63 6.96 0.17
CA GLY A 27 -6.59 8.28 0.81
C GLY A 27 -5.20 8.90 0.94
N PHE A 28 -4.19 8.40 0.21
CA PHE A 28 -2.85 9.01 0.20
C PHE A 28 -2.88 10.35 -0.51
N LYS A 29 -1.85 11.16 -0.30
CA LYS A 29 -1.72 12.47 -0.94
C LYS A 29 -0.55 12.47 -1.90
N LYS A 30 -0.80 12.93 -3.13
CA LYS A 30 0.29 13.20 -4.07
C LYS A 30 1.21 14.26 -3.46
N ALA A 31 2.52 13.95 -3.37
CA ALA A 31 3.50 14.82 -2.74
C ALA A 31 4.34 15.57 -3.79
N PHE A 32 5.10 14.84 -4.60
CA PHE A 32 5.95 15.41 -5.65
C PHE A 32 6.29 14.34 -6.69
N SER A 33 6.86 14.81 -7.81
CA SER A 33 7.32 13.96 -8.91
C SER A 33 8.84 14.15 -9.09
N ILE A 34 9.52 13.10 -9.52
CA ILE A 34 10.93 13.15 -9.89
C ILE A 34 11.06 12.74 -11.37
N PRO A 35 11.52 13.64 -12.26
CA PRO A 35 11.82 13.27 -13.63
C PRO A 35 13.11 12.43 -13.71
N HIS A 36 13.24 11.65 -14.78
CA HIS A 36 14.43 10.88 -15.02
C HIS A 36 15.64 11.83 -15.26
N TYR A 37 16.72 11.62 -14.51
CA TYR A 37 17.85 12.54 -14.42
C TYR A 37 18.65 12.71 -15.73
N VAL A 38 18.50 11.81 -16.70
CA VAL A 38 19.16 11.91 -18.01
C VAL A 38 18.20 12.45 -19.07
N THR A 39 16.97 11.90 -19.14
CA THR A 39 16.03 12.19 -20.23
C THR A 39 15.04 13.30 -19.91
N GLY A 40 14.79 13.58 -18.63
CA GLY A 40 13.76 14.52 -18.18
C GLY A 40 12.33 13.97 -18.27
N GLU A 41 12.14 12.75 -18.77
CA GLU A 41 10.84 12.10 -18.89
C GLU A 41 10.25 11.76 -17.51
N PRO A 42 8.93 11.58 -17.38
CA PRO A 42 8.29 11.12 -16.16
C PRO A 42 8.92 9.80 -15.65
N TRP A 43 9.27 9.75 -14.36
CA TRP A 43 9.96 8.60 -13.80
C TRP A 43 9.35 8.10 -12.50
N ILE A 44 9.18 8.98 -11.49
CA ILE A 44 8.70 8.59 -10.16
C ILE A 44 7.64 9.57 -9.67
N GLU A 45 6.56 9.03 -9.11
CA GLU A 45 5.57 9.80 -8.35
C GLU A 45 5.65 9.40 -6.87
N TYR A 46 5.79 10.39 -5.99
CA TYR A 46 5.78 10.20 -4.54
C TYR A 46 4.40 10.45 -3.97
N LEU A 47 3.86 9.46 -3.26
CA LEU A 47 2.60 9.56 -2.54
C LEU A 47 2.86 9.50 -1.04
N LYS A 48 2.37 10.51 -0.31
CA LYS A 48 2.51 10.58 1.14
C LYS A 48 1.46 9.70 1.80
N VAL A 49 1.93 8.73 2.60
CA VAL A 49 1.10 7.87 3.45
C VAL A 49 0.82 8.57 4.78
N SER A 50 1.87 8.94 5.49
CA SER A 50 1.84 9.61 6.79
C SER A 50 3.08 10.50 6.94
N SER A 51 3.30 11.06 8.14
CA SER A 51 4.50 11.86 8.40
C SER A 51 5.77 11.02 8.19
N GLY A 52 6.63 11.46 7.26
CA GLY A 52 7.91 10.82 6.96
C GLY A 52 7.82 9.49 6.22
N GLN A 53 6.63 9.03 5.80
CA GLN A 53 6.44 7.78 5.09
C GLN A 53 5.78 7.98 3.73
N PHE A 54 6.33 7.32 2.71
CA PHE A 54 5.90 7.48 1.33
C PHE A 54 5.79 6.13 0.62
N VAL A 55 4.97 6.12 -0.43
CA VAL A 55 5.01 5.11 -1.49
C VAL A 55 5.50 5.80 -2.75
N GLU A 56 6.50 5.22 -3.40
CA GLU A 56 6.99 5.63 -4.71
C GLU A 56 6.35 4.76 -5.78
N LEU A 57 5.83 5.41 -6.81
CA LEU A 57 5.32 4.74 -8.00
C LEU A 57 6.26 5.02 -9.16
N PHE A 58 6.87 3.97 -9.72
CA PHE A 58 7.75 4.04 -10.88
C PHE A 58 6.96 3.79 -12.16
N TYR A 59 7.21 4.62 -13.18
CA TYR A 59 6.72 4.36 -14.53
C TYR A 59 7.41 3.15 -15.17
N GLY A 60 6.79 2.57 -16.20
CA GLY A 60 7.43 1.63 -17.13
C GLY A 60 7.24 0.15 -16.81
N GLY A 61 6.33 -0.21 -15.92
CA GLY A 61 5.98 -1.61 -15.70
C GLY A 61 5.29 -2.24 -16.91
N VAL A 62 5.75 -3.41 -17.35
CA VAL A 62 5.23 -4.13 -18.53
C VAL A 62 4.79 -5.56 -18.22
N GLU A 63 5.34 -6.18 -17.17
CA GLU A 63 5.06 -7.57 -16.80
C GLU A 63 4.57 -7.64 -15.36
N GLU A 64 3.57 -8.48 -15.12
CA GLU A 64 3.10 -8.82 -13.78
C GLU A 64 3.80 -10.07 -13.27
N HIS A 65 4.15 -10.08 -11.98
CA HIS A 65 4.57 -11.27 -11.26
C HIS A 65 3.45 -11.70 -10.31
N PRO A 66 2.57 -12.64 -10.72
CA PRO A 66 1.51 -13.14 -9.85
C PRO A 66 2.10 -13.66 -8.54
N TRP A 67 1.56 -13.16 -7.44
CA TRP A 67 2.02 -13.58 -6.12
C TRP A 67 1.60 -15.02 -5.82
N THR A 68 2.52 -15.78 -5.20
CA THR A 68 2.25 -17.11 -4.61
C THR A 68 2.99 -17.22 -3.30
N ASP A 69 2.51 -18.10 -2.40
CA ASP A 69 3.18 -18.39 -1.11
C ASP A 69 4.60 -18.95 -1.26
N ALA A 70 4.92 -19.50 -2.44
CA ALA A 70 6.21 -20.10 -2.73
C ALA A 70 7.29 -19.10 -3.19
N LEU A 71 6.91 -17.85 -3.49
CA LEU A 71 7.87 -16.85 -3.95
C LEU A 71 8.75 -16.36 -2.79
N VAL A 72 10.05 -16.44 -2.98
CA VAL A 72 11.04 -15.82 -2.08
C VAL A 72 11.14 -14.34 -2.42
N GLY A 73 10.86 -13.47 -1.45
CA GLY A 73 10.96 -12.02 -1.63
C GLY A 73 9.81 -11.27 -0.98
N PHE A 74 9.35 -10.24 -1.68
CA PHE A 74 8.27 -9.38 -1.21
C PHE A 74 6.95 -10.15 -1.10
N ASN A 75 6.31 -10.12 0.08
CA ASN A 75 5.03 -10.80 0.32
C ASN A 75 3.84 -9.86 0.15
N HIS A 76 3.79 -8.75 0.90
CA HIS A 76 2.73 -7.75 0.84
C HIS A 76 3.16 -6.42 1.46
N LEU A 77 2.39 -5.37 1.17
CA LEU A 77 2.40 -4.13 1.95
C LEU A 77 1.39 -4.22 3.09
N CYS A 78 1.70 -3.63 4.24
CA CYS A 78 0.74 -3.48 5.31
C CYS A 78 0.62 -2.01 5.70
N PHE A 79 -0.61 -1.49 5.70
CA PHE A 79 -0.93 -0.14 6.16
C PHE A 79 -1.78 -0.18 7.41
N GLN A 80 -1.36 0.54 8.44
CA GLN A 80 -2.16 0.69 9.64
C GLN A 80 -3.35 1.61 9.40
N VAL A 81 -4.51 1.21 9.91
CA VAL A 81 -5.75 2.00 9.91
C VAL A 81 -6.28 2.17 11.33
N ASP A 82 -7.04 3.24 11.56
CA ASP A 82 -7.66 3.51 12.86
C ASP A 82 -8.82 2.57 13.16
N ASP A 83 -9.67 2.29 12.16
CA ASP A 83 -10.82 1.39 12.26
C ASP A 83 -10.97 0.59 10.96
N ILE A 84 -10.91 -0.73 11.09
CA ILE A 84 -10.90 -1.64 9.95
C ILE A 84 -12.24 -1.63 9.19
N ASN A 85 -13.37 -1.59 9.90
CA ASN A 85 -14.69 -1.62 9.28
C ASN A 85 -14.97 -0.34 8.49
N THR A 86 -14.63 0.81 9.07
CA THR A 86 -14.76 2.12 8.41
C THR A 86 -13.84 2.19 7.18
N SER A 87 -12.62 1.66 7.27
CA SER A 87 -11.66 1.66 6.16
C SER A 87 -12.15 0.78 5.01
N VAL A 88 -12.63 -0.42 5.29
CA VAL A 88 -13.21 -1.32 4.28
C VAL A 88 -14.44 -0.68 3.63
N GLN A 89 -15.31 -0.03 4.41
CA GLN A 89 -16.49 0.62 3.86
C GLN A 89 -16.12 1.78 2.91
N LYS A 90 -15.12 2.60 3.26
CA LYS A 90 -14.62 3.67 2.39
C LYS A 90 -14.08 3.15 1.06
N ILE A 91 -13.37 2.02 1.07
CA ILE A 91 -12.87 1.38 -0.15
C ILE A 91 -14.02 0.94 -1.05
N ARG A 92 -15.06 0.33 -0.48
CA ARG A 92 -16.25 -0.07 -1.20
C ARG A 92 -17.04 1.12 -1.76
N ASP A 93 -17.18 2.18 -0.98
CA ASP A 93 -17.86 3.42 -1.39
C ASP A 93 -17.11 4.10 -2.55
N ALA A 94 -15.78 3.93 -2.63
CA ALA A 94 -14.96 4.35 -3.77
C ALA A 94 -15.10 3.43 -5.00
N GLY A 95 -15.94 2.39 -4.93
CA GLY A 95 -16.19 1.44 -6.01
C GLY A 95 -15.08 0.41 -6.22
N TYR A 96 -14.23 0.17 -5.20
CA TYR A 96 -13.10 -0.76 -5.31
C TYR A 96 -13.39 -2.06 -4.54
N PRO A 97 -13.01 -3.24 -5.09
CA PRO A 97 -13.23 -4.51 -4.41
C PRO A 97 -12.34 -4.68 -3.18
N VAL A 98 -12.85 -5.41 -2.19
CA VAL A 98 -12.11 -5.85 -1.02
C VAL A 98 -11.98 -7.38 -1.10
N ASP A 99 -10.78 -7.90 -0.97
CA ASP A 99 -10.48 -9.32 -1.18
C ASP A 99 -10.92 -10.19 0.00
N SER A 100 -10.98 -9.62 1.20
CA SER A 100 -11.45 -10.32 2.40
C SER A 100 -12.23 -9.41 3.34
N GLU A 101 -13.24 -9.97 4.00
CA GLU A 101 -13.91 -9.29 5.11
C GLU A 101 -12.95 -9.06 6.28
N PRO A 102 -13.20 -8.00 7.09
CA PRO A 102 -12.46 -7.79 8.32
C PRO A 102 -12.49 -9.03 9.23
N ARG A 103 -11.32 -9.47 9.65
CA ARG A 103 -11.15 -10.61 10.55
C ARG A 103 -9.97 -10.40 11.47
N GLN A 104 -9.96 -11.09 12.61
CA GLN A 104 -8.81 -11.10 13.49
C GLN A 104 -7.74 -12.06 12.95
N GLY A 105 -6.50 -11.57 12.83
CA GLY A 105 -5.34 -12.36 12.44
C GLY A 105 -4.75 -13.16 13.61
N ALA A 106 -3.76 -13.99 13.31
CA ALA A 106 -3.02 -14.77 14.31
C ALA A 106 -2.23 -13.89 15.30
N ASP A 107 -1.93 -12.65 14.91
CA ASP A 107 -1.29 -11.62 15.71
C ASP A 107 -2.27 -10.83 16.61
N HIS A 108 -3.54 -11.22 16.62
CA HIS A 108 -4.65 -10.59 17.36
C HIS A 108 -5.04 -9.19 16.89
N ASN A 109 -4.48 -8.68 15.80
CA ASN A 109 -4.93 -7.45 15.14
C ASN A 109 -6.11 -7.74 14.20
N TRP A 110 -6.93 -6.72 13.90
CA TRP A 110 -7.92 -6.82 12.84
C TRP A 110 -7.26 -6.54 11.49
N GLN A 111 -7.60 -7.33 10.49
CA GLN A 111 -7.07 -7.22 9.15
C GLN A 111 -8.14 -7.37 8.08
N ALA A 112 -7.91 -6.73 6.95
CA ALA A 112 -8.62 -6.92 5.70
C ALA A 112 -7.62 -6.77 4.54
N TRP A 113 -7.95 -7.29 3.36
CA TRP A 113 -7.05 -7.34 2.23
C TRP A 113 -7.64 -6.68 1.00
N VAL A 114 -6.81 -5.99 0.25
CA VAL A 114 -7.09 -5.46 -1.08
C VAL A 114 -5.90 -5.73 -1.99
N THR A 115 -6.14 -5.76 -3.30
CA THR A 115 -5.07 -5.88 -4.32
C THR A 115 -5.06 -4.61 -5.16
N ASP A 116 -3.90 -3.99 -5.32
CA ASP A 116 -3.76 -2.79 -6.14
C ASP A 116 -3.91 -3.11 -7.65
N PRO A 117 -4.01 -2.09 -8.54
CA PRO A 117 -4.14 -2.31 -9.99
C PRO A 117 -2.97 -3.08 -10.64
N ASN A 118 -1.86 -3.23 -9.93
CA ASN A 118 -0.64 -3.92 -10.40
C ASN A 118 -0.48 -5.34 -9.83
N GLY A 119 -1.48 -5.83 -9.08
CA GLY A 119 -1.41 -7.13 -8.42
C GLY A 119 -0.67 -7.14 -7.08
N ILE A 120 -0.35 -5.98 -6.52
CA ILE A 120 0.31 -5.87 -5.21
C ILE A 120 -0.72 -6.12 -4.12
N ARG A 121 -0.45 -7.11 -3.27
CA ARG A 121 -1.28 -7.41 -2.11
C ARG A 121 -1.05 -6.38 -1.02
N ILE A 122 -2.14 -5.84 -0.50
CA ILE A 122 -2.14 -4.83 0.56
C ILE A 122 -2.99 -5.33 1.72
N GLU A 123 -2.38 -5.40 2.89
CA GLU A 123 -3.04 -5.62 4.16
C GLU A 123 -3.43 -4.28 4.77
N LEU A 124 -4.67 -4.15 5.20
CA LEU A 124 -5.11 -3.09 6.10
C LEU A 124 -5.14 -3.67 7.50
N MET A 125 -4.45 -3.04 8.46
CA MET A 125 -4.32 -3.55 9.82
C MET A 125 -4.75 -2.50 10.84
N GLN A 126 -5.72 -2.88 11.68
CA GLN A 126 -6.01 -2.15 12.91
C GLN A 126 -5.28 -2.80 14.08
N ILE A 127 -4.29 -2.11 14.62
CA ILE A 127 -3.50 -2.61 15.76
C ILE A 127 -4.36 -2.56 17.02
N MET A 128 -4.53 -3.70 17.65
CA MET A 128 -5.35 -3.85 18.85
C MET A 128 -4.53 -3.71 20.12
N PRO A 129 -5.08 -3.06 21.17
CA PRO A 129 -4.43 -3.03 22.47
C PRO A 129 -4.13 -4.44 22.98
N GLY A 130 -2.89 -4.67 23.42
CA GLY A 130 -2.44 -5.96 23.92
C GLY A 130 -2.03 -6.98 22.87
N SER A 131 -2.14 -6.66 21.57
CA SER A 131 -1.52 -7.47 20.52
C SER A 131 0.01 -7.51 20.67
N PRO A 132 0.70 -8.53 20.13
CA PRO A 132 2.16 -8.53 20.14
C PRO A 132 2.76 -7.25 19.56
N GLN A 133 2.26 -6.80 18.42
CA GLN A 133 2.78 -5.59 17.77
C GLN A 133 2.58 -4.33 18.62
N SER A 134 1.45 -4.18 19.33
CA SER A 134 1.23 -3.04 20.23
C SER A 134 2.11 -3.06 21.49
N ARG A 135 2.65 -4.23 21.88
CA ARG A 135 3.53 -4.36 23.06
C ARG A 135 4.98 -4.06 22.75
N PHE A 136 5.40 -4.29 21.50
CA PHE A 136 6.80 -4.16 21.06
C PHE A 136 7.05 -2.99 20.11
N GLY A 137 5.99 -2.30 19.67
CA GLY A 137 6.05 -1.16 18.76
C GLY A 137 6.10 0.21 19.43
#